data_5c3869d53191905fbc2ea8862c0872b1
#
_entry.id   5c3869d53191905fbc2ea8862c0872b1
#
_cell.length_a   1.000
_cell.length_b   1.000
_cell.length_c   1.000
_cell.angle_alpha   90.00
_cell.angle_beta   90.00
_cell.angle_gamma   90.00
#
_symmetry.space_group_name_H-M   'P 1'
#
loop_
_entity.id
_entity.type
_entity.pdbx_description
1 polymer ?
#
loop_
_entity_poly.entity_id
_entity_poly.type
_entity_poly.pdbx_seq_one_letter_code
_entity_poly.pdbx_strand_id
1 'polypeptide(L)'
;EQERDKYQKENEQSKSELLDNKINKLENRIDNLQKRLDKMRAKEDNGECETCKNRKYQDESDDPGVSFKSAAKIGKGGAEAAVRGHEYEHVNRNQAKADREGKDVVYQSVVIKHGICPECGDTYVAGGETTTVTRDKPQEHTDERFNVGLVDMQQNMGHLLNMLV
;
A
#
# COMPACT_ATOMS: atom_id res chain seq x y z
N GLU A 1 18.52 -24.37 -56.08
CA GLU A 1 17.89 -23.06 -55.81
C GLU A 1 16.39 -23.23 -55.59
N GLN A 2 15.65 -23.90 -56.46
CA GLN A 2 14.21 -24.12 -56.36
C GLN A 2 13.79 -24.93 -55.11
N GLU A 3 14.59 -25.84 -54.65
CA GLU A 3 14.29 -26.69 -53.48
C GLU A 3 14.43 -25.88 -52.16
N ARG A 4 15.38 -24.99 -52.04
CA ARG A 4 15.54 -24.07 -50.89
C ARG A 4 14.38 -23.08 -50.77
N ASP A 5 13.93 -22.55 -51.90
CA ASP A 5 12.83 -21.58 -51.96
C ASP A 5 11.49 -22.26 -51.55
N LYS A 6 11.32 -23.54 -51.88
CA LYS A 6 10.18 -24.32 -51.46
C LYS A 6 10.20 -24.57 -49.95
N TYR A 7 11.32 -24.97 -49.38
CA TYR A 7 11.48 -25.17 -47.93
C TYR A 7 11.26 -23.87 -47.13
N GLN A 8 11.72 -22.76 -47.63
CA GLN A 8 11.50 -21.44 -46.97
C GLN A 8 10.01 -21.07 -46.99
N LYS A 9 9.29 -21.24 -48.10
CA LYS A 9 7.87 -20.99 -48.16
C LYS A 9 7.06 -21.87 -47.23
N GLU A 10 7.33 -23.17 -47.17
CA GLU A 10 6.65 -24.10 -46.28
C GLU A 10 6.91 -23.77 -44.81
N ASN A 11 8.10 -23.32 -44.48
CA ASN A 11 8.44 -22.91 -43.10
C ASN A 11 7.75 -21.60 -42.69
N GLU A 12 7.67 -20.62 -43.59
CA GLU A 12 6.96 -19.36 -43.38
C GLU A 12 5.46 -19.59 -43.24
N GLN A 13 4.89 -20.46 -44.06
CA GLN A 13 3.48 -20.80 -44.02
C GLN A 13 3.11 -21.51 -42.72
N SER A 14 3.92 -22.48 -42.28
CA SER A 14 3.77 -23.18 -41.01
C SER A 14 3.86 -22.23 -39.81
N LYS A 15 4.76 -21.26 -39.87
CA LYS A 15 4.93 -20.23 -38.83
C LYS A 15 3.77 -19.24 -38.79
N SER A 16 3.22 -18.89 -39.96
CA SER A 16 2.02 -18.04 -40.05
C SER A 16 0.81 -18.75 -39.45
N GLU A 17 0.55 -20.00 -39.80
CA GLU A 17 -0.56 -20.79 -39.23
C GLU A 17 -0.45 -20.94 -37.70
N LEU A 18 0.78 -21.11 -37.17
CA LEU A 18 1.00 -21.18 -35.73
C LEU A 18 0.69 -19.86 -35.02
N LEU A 19 1.01 -18.73 -35.66
CA LEU A 19 0.71 -17.39 -35.15
C LEU A 19 -0.79 -17.12 -35.19
N ASP A 20 -1.46 -17.45 -36.28
CA ASP A 20 -2.91 -17.28 -36.44
C ASP A 20 -3.67 -18.11 -35.40
N ASN A 21 -3.24 -19.32 -35.13
CA ASN A 21 -3.81 -20.15 -34.06
C ASN A 21 -3.61 -19.54 -32.66
N LYS A 22 -2.46 -18.87 -32.40
CA LYS A 22 -2.23 -18.17 -31.15
C LYS A 22 -3.10 -16.93 -31.03
N ILE A 23 -3.24 -16.17 -32.12
CA ILE A 23 -4.09 -14.98 -32.17
C ILE A 23 -5.52 -15.37 -31.85
N ASN A 24 -6.09 -16.33 -32.57
CA ASN A 24 -7.44 -16.83 -32.35
C ASN A 24 -7.68 -17.30 -30.88
N LYS A 25 -6.68 -17.95 -30.29
CA LYS A 25 -6.76 -18.40 -28.88
C LYS A 25 -6.77 -17.20 -27.91
N LEU A 26 -6.00 -16.17 -28.18
CA LEU A 26 -5.97 -14.96 -27.38
C LEU A 26 -7.25 -14.14 -27.52
N GLU A 27 -7.77 -14.00 -28.72
CA GLU A 27 -9.05 -13.33 -29.00
C GLU A 27 -10.21 -14.02 -28.25
N ASN A 28 -10.28 -15.35 -28.29
CA ASN A 28 -11.26 -16.11 -27.53
C ASN A 28 -11.13 -15.90 -26.02
N ARG A 29 -9.90 -15.74 -25.50
CA ARG A 29 -9.68 -15.40 -24.08
C ARG A 29 -10.15 -14.00 -23.74
N ILE A 30 -9.88 -13.02 -24.61
CA ILE A 30 -10.32 -11.63 -24.45
C ILE A 30 -11.83 -11.57 -24.41
N ASP A 31 -12.52 -12.22 -25.33
CA ASP A 31 -13.99 -12.31 -25.38
C ASP A 31 -14.59 -12.93 -24.12
N ASN A 32 -13.98 -14.02 -23.64
CA ASN A 32 -14.41 -14.63 -22.39
C ASN A 32 -14.23 -13.72 -21.18
N LEU A 33 -13.12 -13.00 -21.12
CA LEU A 33 -12.86 -12.06 -20.03
C LEU A 33 -13.80 -10.86 -20.08
N GLN A 34 -14.10 -10.34 -21.27
CA GLN A 34 -15.08 -9.27 -21.47
C GLN A 34 -16.46 -9.70 -21.02
N LYS A 35 -16.94 -10.88 -21.45
CA LYS A 35 -18.22 -11.45 -20.99
C LYS A 35 -18.31 -11.64 -19.48
N ARG A 36 -17.18 -11.99 -18.83
CA ARG A 36 -17.14 -12.11 -17.36
C ARG A 36 -17.20 -10.73 -16.69
N LEU A 37 -16.52 -9.74 -17.25
CA LEU A 37 -16.58 -8.36 -16.77
C LEU A 37 -17.97 -7.77 -16.90
N ASP A 38 -18.63 -7.98 -18.04
CA ASP A 38 -20.00 -7.52 -18.27
C ASP A 38 -21.00 -8.16 -17.31
N LYS A 39 -20.83 -9.46 -17.03
CA LYS A 39 -21.64 -10.17 -16.02
C LYS A 39 -21.42 -9.64 -14.61
N MET A 40 -20.18 -9.25 -14.28
CA MET A 40 -19.90 -8.64 -12.97
C MET A 40 -20.49 -7.24 -12.86
N ARG A 41 -20.35 -6.42 -13.91
CA ARG A 41 -20.98 -5.08 -13.99
C ARG A 41 -22.50 -5.16 -13.92
N ALA A 42 -23.13 -6.08 -14.64
CA ALA A 42 -24.56 -6.26 -14.60
C ALA A 42 -25.08 -6.73 -13.23
N LYS A 43 -24.25 -7.45 -12.45
CA LYS A 43 -24.58 -7.78 -11.05
C LYS A 43 -24.43 -6.55 -10.13
N GLU A 44 -23.48 -5.67 -10.40
CA GLU A 44 -23.32 -4.41 -9.67
C GLU A 44 -24.51 -3.46 -9.91
N ASP A 45 -25.00 -3.36 -11.15
CA ASP A 45 -26.11 -2.45 -11.48
C ASP A 45 -27.50 -2.96 -11.05
N ASN A 46 -27.72 -4.27 -11.03
CA ASN A 46 -29.05 -4.86 -10.76
C ASN A 46 -29.25 -5.37 -9.32
N GLY A 47 -28.26 -5.28 -8.45
CA GLY A 47 -28.27 -5.87 -7.11
C GLY A 47 -28.16 -4.89 -5.96
N GLU A 48 -27.85 -3.61 -6.20
CA GLU A 48 -27.74 -2.63 -5.13
C GLU A 48 -29.12 -2.05 -4.78
N CYS A 49 -29.52 -2.23 -3.52
CA CYS A 49 -30.69 -1.54 -2.98
C CYS A 49 -30.42 -0.02 -2.86
N GLU A 50 -31.47 0.77 -2.69
CA GLU A 50 -31.35 2.24 -2.64
C GLU A 50 -30.46 2.71 -1.48
N THR A 51 -30.51 2.04 -0.34
CA THR A 51 -29.63 2.28 0.81
C THR A 51 -28.15 2.09 0.44
N CYS A 52 -27.79 1.03 -0.26
CA CYS A 52 -26.41 0.79 -0.69
C CYS A 52 -25.97 1.81 -1.75
N LYS A 53 -26.83 2.14 -2.70
CA LYS A 53 -26.55 3.15 -3.74
C LYS A 53 -26.28 4.53 -3.16
N ASN A 54 -26.94 4.91 -2.07
CA ASN A 54 -26.84 6.23 -1.46
C ASN A 54 -25.84 6.28 -0.30
N ARG A 55 -25.19 5.18 0.02
CA ARG A 55 -24.21 5.09 1.10
C ARG A 55 -23.01 5.99 0.82
N LYS A 56 -22.64 6.78 1.81
CA LYS A 56 -21.47 7.65 1.77
C LYS A 56 -20.49 7.21 2.85
N TYR A 57 -19.21 7.39 2.57
CA TYR A 57 -18.14 7.26 3.53
C TYR A 57 -17.60 8.64 3.90
N GLN A 58 -17.34 8.86 5.17
CA GLN A 58 -16.75 10.07 5.69
C GLN A 58 -15.78 9.69 6.81
N ASP A 59 -14.62 10.32 6.82
CA ASP A 59 -13.67 10.22 7.92
C ASP A 59 -14.14 11.07 9.10
N GLU A 60 -14.26 10.43 10.27
CA GLU A 60 -14.65 11.07 11.53
C GLU A 60 -13.44 11.50 12.39
N SER A 61 -12.21 11.26 11.93
CA SER A 61 -11.01 11.64 12.66
C SER A 61 -10.80 13.16 12.67
N ASP A 62 -10.05 13.66 13.66
CA ASP A 62 -9.65 15.07 13.74
C ASP A 62 -8.38 15.37 12.90
N ASP A 63 -7.86 14.42 12.13
CA ASP A 63 -6.64 14.57 11.35
C ASP A 63 -6.90 15.47 10.13
N PRO A 64 -6.36 16.70 10.07
CA PRO A 64 -6.50 17.54 8.89
C PRO A 64 -5.59 17.02 7.76
N GLY A 65 -6.09 17.00 6.53
CA GLY A 65 -5.29 16.65 5.34
C GLY A 65 -5.21 15.17 5.01
N VAL A 66 -6.13 14.36 5.54
CA VAL A 66 -6.47 13.04 5.01
C VAL A 66 -7.68 13.14 4.07
N SER A 67 -7.86 12.14 3.23
CA SER A 67 -9.01 12.06 2.32
C SER A 67 -10.34 11.88 3.08
N PHE A 68 -11.47 11.99 2.39
CA PHE A 68 -12.82 11.75 2.94
C PHE A 68 -13.26 12.65 4.10
N LYS A 69 -12.67 13.83 4.27
CA LYS A 69 -13.20 14.83 5.23
C LYS A 69 -14.62 15.27 4.91
N SER A 70 -15.01 15.22 3.64
CA SER A 70 -16.39 15.39 3.19
C SER A 70 -16.97 14.03 2.82
N ALA A 71 -18.25 13.81 3.14
CA ALA A 71 -18.93 12.56 2.82
C ALA A 71 -18.91 12.29 1.31
N ALA A 72 -18.25 11.25 0.88
CA ALA A 72 -18.10 10.84 -0.50
C ALA A 72 -18.80 9.51 -0.77
N LYS A 73 -19.41 9.40 -1.95
CA LYS A 73 -19.99 8.15 -2.42
C LYS A 73 -18.90 7.28 -3.02
N ILE A 74 -18.76 6.07 -2.52
CA ILE A 74 -17.83 5.09 -3.05
C ILE A 74 -18.62 3.88 -3.52
N GLY A 75 -18.45 3.50 -4.80
CA GLY A 75 -19.09 2.30 -5.35
C GLY A 75 -18.62 1.03 -4.63
N LYS A 76 -19.53 0.07 -4.49
CA LYS A 76 -19.31 -1.19 -3.75
C LYS A 76 -18.00 -1.90 -4.13
N GLY A 77 -17.68 -1.97 -5.43
CA GLY A 77 -16.48 -2.66 -5.92
C GLY A 77 -15.15 -1.97 -5.58
N GLY A 78 -15.19 -0.64 -5.30
CA GLY A 78 -13.99 0.15 -4.98
C GLY A 78 -13.87 0.53 -3.50
N ALA A 79 -14.92 0.30 -2.71
CA ALA A 79 -15.04 0.81 -1.34
C ALA A 79 -13.91 0.30 -0.43
N GLU A 80 -13.57 -0.96 -0.49
CA GLU A 80 -12.51 -1.54 0.34
C GLU A 80 -11.14 -0.94 0.00
N ALA A 81 -10.82 -0.83 -1.29
CA ALA A 81 -9.55 -0.26 -1.73
C ALA A 81 -9.43 1.23 -1.36
N ALA A 82 -10.53 1.99 -1.51
CA ALA A 82 -10.58 3.40 -1.19
C ALA A 82 -10.44 3.66 0.31
N VAL A 83 -11.17 2.91 1.17
CA VAL A 83 -11.07 3.03 2.62
C VAL A 83 -9.70 2.55 3.11
N ARG A 84 -9.17 1.46 2.57
CA ARG A 84 -7.82 1.00 2.89
C ARG A 84 -6.76 2.04 2.52
N GLY A 85 -6.87 2.67 1.35
CA GLY A 85 -5.99 3.76 0.94
C GLY A 85 -6.03 4.93 1.91
N HIS A 86 -7.22 5.31 2.36
CA HIS A 86 -7.42 6.33 3.38
C HIS A 86 -6.75 5.97 4.73
N GLU A 87 -6.91 4.73 5.20
CA GLU A 87 -6.25 4.29 6.42
C GLU A 87 -4.71 4.34 6.32
N TYR A 88 -4.16 4.10 5.12
CA TYR A 88 -2.72 4.28 4.90
C TYR A 88 -2.28 5.76 4.95
N GLU A 89 -3.16 6.71 4.67
CA GLU A 89 -2.85 8.12 4.90
C GLU A 89 -2.66 8.40 6.40
N HIS A 90 -3.49 7.81 7.27
CA HIS A 90 -3.30 7.86 8.73
C HIS A 90 -2.00 7.18 9.17
N VAL A 91 -1.68 6.00 8.60
CA VAL A 91 -0.40 5.31 8.85
C VAL A 91 0.78 6.24 8.59
N ASN A 92 0.83 6.85 7.41
CA ASN A 92 1.92 7.74 7.01
C ASN A 92 2.01 8.99 7.89
N ARG A 93 0.87 9.56 8.27
CA ARG A 93 0.83 10.74 9.16
C ARG A 93 1.30 10.40 10.56
N ASN A 94 0.86 9.28 11.11
CA ASN A 94 1.27 8.83 12.43
C ASN A 94 2.77 8.52 12.47
N GLN A 95 3.31 7.94 11.41
CA GLN A 95 4.75 7.73 11.27
C GLN A 95 5.50 9.07 11.25
N ALA A 96 5.09 10.00 10.40
CA ALA A 96 5.71 11.32 10.32
C ALA A 96 5.57 12.13 11.63
N LYS A 97 4.50 11.91 12.40
CA LYS A 97 4.33 12.51 13.73
C LYS A 97 5.30 11.90 14.73
N ALA A 98 5.42 10.58 14.77
CA ALA A 98 6.35 9.88 15.64
C ALA A 98 7.80 10.32 15.37
N ASP A 99 8.19 10.43 14.10
CA ASP A 99 9.53 10.90 13.70
C ASP A 99 9.82 12.32 14.20
N ARG A 100 8.84 13.22 14.07
CA ARG A 100 8.97 14.62 14.57
C ARG A 100 9.05 14.70 16.09
N GLU A 101 8.35 13.79 16.79
CA GLU A 101 8.36 13.71 18.26
C GLU A 101 9.55 12.91 18.81
N GLY A 102 10.43 12.39 17.94
CA GLY A 102 11.57 11.57 18.34
C GLY A 102 11.18 10.22 18.92
N LYS A 103 10.03 9.68 18.50
CA LYS A 103 9.50 8.39 18.95
C LYS A 103 9.70 7.29 17.91
N ASP A 104 9.73 6.04 18.36
CA ASP A 104 9.70 4.87 17.51
C ASP A 104 8.27 4.33 17.41
N VAL A 105 7.82 4.01 16.20
CA VAL A 105 6.59 3.26 16.00
C VAL A 105 6.88 1.79 16.26
N VAL A 106 6.31 1.23 17.32
CA VAL A 106 6.54 -0.16 17.73
C VAL A 106 5.46 -1.13 17.24
N TYR A 107 4.29 -0.61 16.91
CA TYR A 107 3.19 -1.38 16.34
C TYR A 107 2.29 -0.48 15.50
N GLN A 108 1.82 -1.03 14.37
CA GLN A 108 0.88 -0.35 13.50
C GLN A 108 -0.02 -1.38 12.81
N SER A 109 -1.32 -1.12 12.79
CA SER A 109 -2.27 -1.98 12.09
C SER A 109 -3.40 -1.18 11.45
N VAL A 110 -3.92 -1.72 10.35
CA VAL A 110 -5.10 -1.21 9.63
C VAL A 110 -6.15 -2.30 9.59
N VAL A 111 -7.34 -2.00 10.06
CA VAL A 111 -8.48 -2.90 10.05
C VAL A 111 -9.61 -2.29 9.23
N ILE A 112 -10.16 -3.04 8.28
CA ILE A 112 -11.36 -2.63 7.52
C ILE A 112 -12.58 -3.23 8.19
N LYS A 113 -13.53 -2.38 8.56
CA LYS A 113 -14.78 -2.75 9.19
C LYS A 113 -15.84 -3.01 8.13
N HIS A 114 -16.58 -4.10 8.28
CA HIS A 114 -17.67 -4.46 7.40
C HIS A 114 -19.00 -4.44 8.16
N GLY A 115 -20.05 -4.07 7.46
CA GLY A 115 -21.42 -4.12 7.97
C GLY A 115 -22.33 -4.91 7.02
N ILE A 116 -23.52 -5.24 7.49
CA ILE A 116 -24.56 -5.89 6.69
C ILE A 116 -25.68 -4.87 6.44
N CYS A 117 -26.06 -4.70 5.18
CA CYS A 117 -27.16 -3.79 4.84
C CYS A 117 -28.49 -4.36 5.36
N PRO A 118 -29.26 -3.61 6.14
CA PRO A 118 -30.53 -4.10 6.69
C PRO A 118 -31.62 -4.28 5.64
N GLU A 119 -31.47 -3.64 4.48
CA GLU A 119 -32.47 -3.69 3.41
C GLU A 119 -32.25 -4.88 2.47
N CYS A 120 -31.01 -5.11 1.99
CA CYS A 120 -30.73 -6.16 1.03
C CYS A 120 -29.91 -7.34 1.59
N GLY A 121 -29.40 -7.23 2.82
CA GLY A 121 -28.56 -8.25 3.44
C GLY A 121 -27.12 -8.31 2.92
N ASP A 122 -26.75 -7.45 1.98
CA ASP A 122 -25.39 -7.44 1.41
C ASP A 122 -24.36 -6.87 2.38
N THR A 123 -23.16 -7.39 2.32
CA THR A 123 -22.02 -6.87 3.06
C THR A 123 -21.50 -5.59 2.39
N TYR A 124 -21.21 -4.57 3.20
CA TYR A 124 -20.59 -3.32 2.76
C TYR A 124 -19.41 -2.93 3.65
N VAL A 125 -18.55 -2.09 3.15
CA VAL A 125 -17.46 -1.48 3.95
C VAL A 125 -18.06 -0.38 4.82
N ALA A 126 -18.02 -0.57 6.14
CA ALA A 126 -18.56 0.38 7.11
C ALA A 126 -17.54 1.45 7.50
N GLY A 127 -16.25 1.16 7.34
CA GLY A 127 -15.17 2.09 7.66
C GLY A 127 -13.84 1.36 7.79
N GLY A 128 -12.83 2.11 8.21
CA GLY A 128 -11.52 1.58 8.59
C GLY A 128 -11.12 2.06 9.99
N GLU A 129 -10.05 1.51 10.49
CA GLU A 129 -9.42 1.92 11.74
C GLU A 129 -7.93 1.69 11.67
N THR A 130 -7.17 2.74 11.92
CA THR A 130 -5.71 2.68 12.01
C THR A 130 -5.28 2.80 13.46
N THR A 131 -4.58 1.78 13.96
CA THR A 131 -3.96 1.79 15.29
C THR A 131 -2.46 1.98 15.16
N THR A 132 -1.90 2.93 15.90
CA THR A 132 -0.45 3.17 15.97
C THR A 132 -0.02 3.24 17.43
N VAL A 133 1.00 2.47 17.79
CA VAL A 133 1.63 2.50 19.11
C VAL A 133 3.05 3.01 18.97
N THR A 134 3.38 4.04 19.72
CA THR A 134 4.71 4.65 19.73
C THR A 134 5.38 4.48 21.09
N ARG A 135 6.71 4.51 21.07
CA ARG A 135 7.57 4.47 22.26
C ARG A 135 8.62 5.58 22.14
N ASP A 136 8.93 6.23 23.25
CA ASP A 136 10.03 7.19 23.30
C ASP A 136 11.35 6.46 23.01
N LYS A 137 12.19 7.10 22.16
CA LYS A 137 13.53 6.57 21.91
C LYS A 137 14.32 6.59 23.21
N PRO A 138 15.11 5.53 23.51
CA PRO A 138 16.02 5.57 24.64
C PRO A 138 16.91 6.82 24.52
N GLN A 139 16.92 7.65 25.53
CA GLN A 139 17.91 8.73 25.57
C GLN A 139 19.27 8.07 25.73
N GLU A 140 20.13 8.23 24.73
CA GLU A 140 21.56 7.96 24.92
C GLU A 140 22.05 8.96 25.97
N HIS A 141 22.15 8.49 27.21
CA HIS A 141 22.96 9.20 28.19
C HIS A 141 24.40 9.13 27.69
N THR A 142 24.80 10.14 26.93
CA THR A 142 26.21 10.43 26.80
C THR A 142 26.64 10.86 28.20
N ASP A 143 27.17 9.93 28.97
CA ASP A 143 27.85 10.22 30.22
C ASP A 143 29.05 11.06 29.85
N GLU A 144 28.90 12.39 29.85
CA GLU A 144 30.00 13.37 29.70
C GLU A 144 31.11 13.17 30.75
N ARG A 145 30.81 12.39 31.80
CA ARG A 145 31.78 12.05 32.87
C ARG A 145 32.93 11.17 32.36
N PHE A 146 32.75 10.39 31.26
CA PHE A 146 33.83 9.57 30.70
C PHE A 146 34.82 10.38 29.85
N ASN A 147 34.40 11.52 29.31
CA ASN A 147 35.27 12.32 28.43
C ASN A 147 36.26 13.20 29.22
N VAL A 148 35.95 13.59 30.47
CA VAL A 148 36.81 14.42 31.31
C VAL A 148 38.04 13.65 31.77
N GLY A 149 37.94 12.34 32.00
CA GLY A 149 39.06 11.50 32.47
C GLY A 149 40.13 11.23 31.42
N LEU A 150 39.75 11.16 30.13
CA LEU A 150 40.69 10.83 29.04
C LEU A 150 41.52 12.03 28.61
N VAL A 151 40.97 13.24 28.70
CA VAL A 151 41.70 14.46 28.33
C VAL A 151 42.73 14.80 29.42
N ASP A 152 42.41 14.57 30.70
CA ASP A 152 43.33 14.83 31.83
C ASP A 152 44.50 13.81 31.84
N MET A 153 44.29 12.56 31.42
CA MET A 153 45.35 11.58 31.30
C MET A 153 46.34 11.90 30.19
N GLN A 154 45.90 12.47 29.08
CA GLN A 154 46.79 12.86 27.97
C GLN A 154 47.63 14.08 28.31
N GLN A 155 47.12 15.05 29.08
CA GLN A 155 47.88 16.23 29.50
C GLN A 155 48.90 15.90 30.56
N ASN A 156 48.65 14.94 31.46
CA ASN A 156 49.59 14.53 32.48
C ASN A 156 50.74 13.64 31.94
N MET A 157 50.53 12.88 30.88
CA MET A 157 51.61 12.09 30.26
C MET A 157 52.64 12.97 29.55
N GLY A 158 52.24 14.09 28.96
CA GLY A 158 53.13 15.06 28.32
C GLY A 158 54.06 15.76 29.32
N HIS A 159 53.67 15.91 30.58
CA HIS A 159 54.46 16.59 31.60
C HIS A 159 55.54 15.68 32.23
N LEU A 160 55.30 14.38 32.28
CA LEU A 160 56.29 13.41 32.83
C LEU A 160 57.43 13.14 31.86
N LEU A 161 57.26 13.33 30.55
CA LEU A 161 58.33 13.14 29.56
C LEU A 161 59.31 14.32 29.52
N ASN A 162 58.94 15.52 29.97
CA ASN A 162 59.82 16.70 30.02
C ASN A 162 60.69 16.76 31.30
N MET A 163 60.50 15.86 32.27
CA MET A 163 61.32 15.81 33.51
C MET A 163 62.50 14.78 33.43
N LEU A 164 62.62 14.06 32.31
CA LEU A 164 63.68 13.03 32.13
C LEU A 164 64.73 13.39 31.07
N VAL A 165 64.90 14.68 30.72
CA VAL A 165 65.98 15.16 29.85
C VAL A 165 66.86 16.09 30.62
#